data_850a508841ad6a07928e4ccd7a7472b8
#
_entry.id   850a508841ad6a07928e4ccd7a7472b8
#
_cell.length_a   1.000
_cell.length_b   1.000
_cell.length_c   1.000
_cell.angle_alpha   90.00
_cell.angle_beta   90.00
_cell.angle_gamma   90.00
#
_symmetry.space_group_name_H-M   'P 1'
#
loop_
_entity.id
_entity.type
_entity.pdbx_description
1 polymer ?
#
loop_
_entity_poly.entity_id
_entity_poly.type
_entity_poly.pdbx_seq_one_letter_code
_entity_poly.pdbx_strand_id
1 'polypeptide(L)'
;MQLFVMFIIIVLIAYSVYRGLNQGIRVLSVINARLALLFIFFVFIVGPTTFILEMGITSISHISQNIIKMLTWTDPLERGNFVEQWTIFYCAWAMALGPFIGMFIAKISKGRTIREVIFGMMGWGSLGCSLFFIVLGNYALDLELTDQYSVVAHVNQLGQSSAIAAIVELLPMGSLLLVFLAIIGVIFAATTYDSASYALAAGSTKKLQANEEPQRNLRIYWAIFMGLLPSALLFIGGLETLKTA
;
A
#
# COMPACT_ATOMS: atom_id res chain seq x y z
N MET A 1 18.59 -12.56 -2.03
CA MET A 1 17.14 -12.70 -2.25
C MET A 1 16.46 -11.36 -2.57
N GLN A 2 16.69 -10.30 -1.79
CA GLN A 2 16.09 -8.97 -2.02
C GLN A 2 16.36 -8.39 -3.42
N LEU A 3 17.61 -8.46 -3.89
CA LEU A 3 17.98 -7.99 -5.24
C LEU A 3 17.28 -8.74 -6.37
N PHE A 4 17.06 -10.05 -6.19
CA PHE A 4 16.33 -10.86 -7.18
C PHE A 4 14.86 -10.43 -7.27
N VAL A 5 14.21 -10.17 -6.12
CA VAL A 5 12.83 -9.65 -6.08
C VAL A 5 12.76 -8.27 -6.73
N MET A 6 13.71 -7.37 -6.43
CA MET A 6 13.79 -6.06 -7.06
C MET A 6 13.98 -6.15 -8.57
N PHE A 7 14.81 -7.08 -9.04
CA PHE A 7 14.99 -7.32 -10.48
C PHE A 7 13.68 -7.76 -11.14
N ILE A 8 12.93 -8.68 -10.53
CA ILE A 8 11.61 -9.10 -11.01
C ILE A 8 10.65 -7.90 -11.08
N ILE A 9 10.61 -7.07 -10.05
CA ILE A 9 9.76 -5.87 -10.00
C ILE A 9 10.13 -4.92 -11.15
N ILE A 10 11.42 -4.64 -11.37
CA ILE A 10 11.89 -3.77 -12.45
C ILE A 10 11.48 -4.33 -13.82
N VAL A 11 11.63 -5.64 -14.05
CA VAL A 11 11.23 -6.29 -15.31
C VAL A 11 9.71 -6.19 -15.52
N LEU A 12 8.91 -6.42 -14.47
CA LEU A 12 7.46 -6.29 -14.53
C LEU A 12 7.04 -4.85 -14.83
N ILE A 13 7.68 -3.86 -14.20
CA ILE A 13 7.40 -2.43 -14.45
C ILE A 13 7.75 -2.10 -15.90
N ALA A 14 8.95 -2.47 -16.37
CA ALA A 14 9.38 -2.21 -17.74
C ALA A 14 8.41 -2.83 -18.77
N TYR A 15 7.94 -4.05 -18.52
CA TYR A 15 6.94 -4.72 -19.35
C TYR A 15 5.58 -4.01 -19.32
N SER A 16 5.11 -3.61 -18.13
CA SER A 16 3.84 -2.90 -17.97
C SER A 16 3.88 -1.53 -18.65
N VAL A 17 4.96 -0.77 -18.44
CA VAL A 17 5.21 0.52 -19.12
C VAL A 17 5.23 0.36 -20.63
N TYR A 18 5.85 -0.70 -21.13
CA TYR A 18 5.86 -1.00 -22.56
C TYR A 18 4.45 -1.21 -23.14
N ARG A 19 3.57 -1.91 -22.39
CA ARG A 19 2.16 -2.17 -22.78
C ARG A 19 1.26 -0.94 -22.74
N GLY A 20 1.61 0.08 -21.95
CA GLY A 20 0.84 1.32 -21.81
C GLY A 20 -0.24 1.28 -20.72
N LEU A 21 -0.86 2.45 -20.48
CA LEU A 21 -1.75 2.67 -19.36
C LEU A 21 -2.95 1.69 -19.32
N ASN A 22 -3.61 1.50 -20.44
CA ASN A 22 -4.84 0.70 -20.53
C ASN A 22 -4.60 -0.81 -20.49
N GLN A 23 -3.49 -1.29 -21.03
CA GLN A 23 -3.19 -2.72 -21.14
C GLN A 23 -2.19 -3.20 -20.08
N GLY A 24 -1.37 -2.31 -19.52
CA GLY A 24 -0.40 -2.60 -18.49
C GLY A 24 -0.98 -2.34 -17.10
N ILE A 25 -0.97 -1.09 -16.67
CA ILE A 25 -1.32 -0.67 -15.28
C ILE A 25 -2.72 -1.14 -14.88
N ARG A 26 -3.72 -0.89 -15.72
CA ARG A 26 -5.12 -1.23 -15.42
C ARG A 26 -5.32 -2.72 -15.20
N VAL A 27 -4.74 -3.56 -16.07
CA VAL A 27 -4.90 -5.02 -15.97
C VAL A 27 -4.22 -5.56 -14.73
N LEU A 28 -2.97 -5.15 -14.45
CA LEU A 28 -2.24 -5.54 -13.26
C LEU A 28 -2.95 -5.08 -11.98
N SER A 29 -3.46 -3.85 -11.94
CA SER A 29 -4.17 -3.33 -10.77
C SER A 29 -5.47 -4.09 -10.49
N VAL A 30 -6.23 -4.46 -11.53
CA VAL A 30 -7.46 -5.27 -11.37
C VAL A 30 -7.14 -6.67 -10.89
N ILE A 31 -6.09 -7.30 -11.42
CA ILE A 31 -5.63 -8.62 -10.97
C ILE A 31 -5.22 -8.52 -9.50
N ASN A 32 -4.39 -7.54 -9.14
CA ASN A 32 -3.93 -7.35 -7.76
C ASN A 32 -5.10 -7.16 -6.78
N ALA A 33 -6.06 -6.31 -7.13
CA ALA A 33 -7.23 -6.07 -6.29
C ALA A 33 -8.06 -7.36 -6.08
N ARG A 34 -8.23 -8.17 -7.13
CA ARG A 34 -8.94 -9.46 -7.03
C ARG A 34 -8.19 -10.46 -6.15
N LEU A 35 -6.87 -10.56 -6.32
CA LEU A 35 -6.03 -11.44 -5.50
C LEU A 35 -6.04 -11.01 -4.04
N ALA A 36 -5.92 -9.70 -3.77
CA ALA A 36 -5.99 -9.15 -2.42
C ALA A 36 -7.35 -9.44 -1.75
N LEU A 37 -8.47 -9.21 -2.46
CA LEU A 37 -9.79 -9.52 -1.94
C LEU A 37 -9.98 -11.02 -1.69
N LEU A 38 -9.46 -11.88 -2.56
CA LEU A 38 -9.49 -13.33 -2.38
C LEU A 38 -8.69 -13.75 -1.14
N PHE A 39 -7.53 -13.14 -0.91
CA PHE A 39 -6.71 -13.38 0.28
C PHE A 39 -7.43 -12.95 1.56
N ILE A 40 -8.00 -11.75 1.58
CA ILE A 40 -8.78 -11.25 2.73
C ILE A 40 -9.97 -12.17 3.02
N PHE A 41 -10.69 -12.57 1.99
CA PHE A 41 -11.86 -13.46 2.11
C PHE A 41 -11.46 -14.85 2.64
N PHE A 42 -10.33 -15.38 2.19
CA PHE A 42 -9.79 -16.62 2.72
C PHE A 42 -9.47 -16.51 4.21
N VAL A 43 -8.73 -15.48 4.61
CA VAL A 43 -8.38 -15.24 6.03
C VAL A 43 -9.63 -15.04 6.87
N PHE A 44 -10.64 -14.35 6.35
CA PHE A 44 -11.91 -14.14 7.02
C PHE A 44 -12.67 -15.46 7.31
N ILE A 45 -12.67 -16.41 6.34
CA ILE A 45 -13.36 -17.69 6.52
C ILE A 45 -12.60 -18.63 7.46
N VAL A 46 -11.27 -18.66 7.32
CA VAL A 46 -10.42 -19.62 8.04
C VAL A 46 -10.08 -19.13 9.45
N GLY A 47 -10.01 -17.82 9.62
CA GLY A 47 -9.72 -17.18 10.91
C GLY A 47 -10.93 -17.17 11.85
N PRO A 48 -10.80 -16.52 13.00
CA PRO A 48 -11.85 -16.38 14.02
C PRO A 48 -12.92 -15.39 13.54
N THR A 49 -13.78 -15.80 12.61
CA THR A 49 -14.77 -14.96 11.92
C THR A 49 -15.63 -14.14 12.88
N THR A 50 -16.10 -14.75 13.97
CA THR A 50 -16.92 -14.08 14.99
C THR A 50 -16.16 -12.92 15.64
N PHE A 51 -14.95 -13.19 16.11
CA PHE A 51 -14.08 -12.17 16.69
C PHE A 51 -13.76 -11.03 15.71
N ILE A 52 -13.43 -11.39 14.46
CA ILE A 52 -13.16 -10.40 13.40
C ILE A 52 -14.36 -9.47 13.19
N LEU A 53 -15.58 -10.02 13.14
CA LEU A 53 -16.81 -9.23 12.97
C LEU A 53 -17.11 -8.35 14.18
N GLU A 54 -17.07 -8.91 15.38
CA GLU A 54 -17.36 -8.17 16.62
C GLU A 54 -16.36 -7.03 16.83
N MET A 55 -15.08 -7.30 16.69
CA MET A 55 -14.03 -6.28 16.81
C MET A 55 -14.11 -5.26 15.66
N GLY A 56 -14.45 -5.68 14.45
CA GLY A 56 -14.64 -4.80 13.32
C GLY A 56 -15.78 -3.80 13.55
N ILE A 57 -16.94 -4.26 13.98
CA ILE A 57 -18.10 -3.42 14.30
C ILE A 57 -17.76 -2.49 15.47
N THR A 58 -17.13 -3.00 16.52
CA THR A 58 -16.69 -2.21 17.68
C THR A 58 -15.72 -1.11 17.26
N SER A 59 -14.76 -1.42 16.41
CA SER A 59 -13.78 -0.46 15.89
C SER A 59 -14.45 0.66 15.09
N ILE A 60 -15.40 0.33 14.21
CA ILE A 60 -16.17 1.32 13.45
C ILE A 60 -16.98 2.23 14.39
N SER A 61 -17.64 1.63 15.39
CA SER A 61 -18.38 2.38 16.41
C SER A 61 -17.47 3.34 17.16
N HIS A 62 -16.31 2.85 17.61
CA HIS A 62 -15.33 3.65 18.36
C HIS A 62 -14.76 4.82 17.53
N ILE A 63 -14.42 4.58 16.27
CA ILE A 63 -13.98 5.63 15.34
C ILE A 63 -15.10 6.67 15.18
N SER A 64 -16.33 6.24 14.93
CA SER A 64 -17.47 7.15 14.71
C SER A 64 -17.76 8.04 15.93
N GLN A 65 -17.61 7.51 17.14
CA GLN A 65 -17.81 8.27 18.38
C GLN A 65 -16.66 9.24 18.68
N ASN A 66 -15.43 8.89 18.30
CA ASN A 66 -14.23 9.64 18.69
C ASN A 66 -13.55 10.35 17.52
N ILE A 67 -14.18 10.43 16.35
CA ILE A 67 -13.55 10.93 15.12
C ILE A 67 -12.95 12.34 15.30
N ILE A 68 -13.67 13.25 15.95
CA ILE A 68 -13.18 14.63 16.18
C ILE A 68 -11.96 14.61 17.10
N LYS A 69 -12.04 13.85 18.20
CA LYS A 69 -10.92 13.70 19.12
C LYS A 69 -9.69 13.12 18.47
N MET A 70 -9.86 12.11 17.61
CA MET A 70 -8.76 11.46 16.89
C MET A 70 -8.11 12.39 15.87
N LEU A 71 -8.92 13.18 15.15
CA LEU A 71 -8.43 14.12 14.14
C LEU A 71 -7.72 15.36 14.74
N THR A 72 -8.09 15.74 15.96
CA THR A 72 -7.54 16.94 16.63
C THR A 72 -6.53 16.61 17.74
N TRP A 73 -6.19 15.34 17.91
CA TRP A 73 -5.23 14.93 18.93
C TRP A 73 -3.81 15.36 18.54
N THR A 74 -3.19 16.16 19.39
CA THR A 74 -1.84 16.73 19.19
C THR A 74 -0.80 16.21 20.18
N ASP A 75 -1.20 15.31 21.09
CA ASP A 75 -0.37 14.76 22.18
C ASP A 75 0.40 15.84 22.98
N PRO A 76 -0.29 16.81 23.59
CA PRO A 76 0.36 17.98 24.22
C PRO A 76 1.25 17.64 25.41
N LEU A 77 1.21 16.41 25.90
CA LEU A 77 2.03 15.93 27.02
C LEU A 77 3.18 15.03 26.57
N GLU A 78 3.37 14.90 25.25
CA GLU A 78 4.44 14.09 24.63
C GLU A 78 4.57 12.68 25.22
N ARG A 79 3.41 12.03 25.47
CA ARG A 79 3.35 10.68 26.07
C ARG A 79 3.60 9.56 25.06
N GLY A 80 3.59 9.90 23.78
CA GLY A 80 3.84 8.95 22.69
C GLY A 80 4.37 9.66 21.47
N ASN A 81 4.92 8.92 20.53
CA ASN A 81 5.40 9.44 19.26
C ASN A 81 4.38 9.23 18.12
N PHE A 82 3.10 9.02 18.47
CA PHE A 82 2.07 8.69 17.47
C PHE A 82 1.81 9.85 16.51
N VAL A 83 1.74 11.06 17.04
CA VAL A 83 1.43 12.26 16.24
C VAL A 83 2.53 12.53 15.22
N GLU A 84 3.79 12.45 15.66
CA GLU A 84 4.97 12.67 14.83
C GLU A 84 5.08 11.58 13.75
N GLN A 85 5.00 10.31 14.15
CA GLN A 85 5.22 9.18 13.28
C GLN A 85 4.08 8.96 12.28
N TRP A 86 2.85 9.36 12.62
CA TRP A 86 1.68 9.08 11.79
C TRP A 86 1.03 10.37 11.26
N THR A 87 0.57 11.26 12.13
CA THR A 87 -0.20 12.42 11.69
C THR A 87 0.67 13.41 10.90
N ILE A 88 1.82 13.82 11.46
CA ILE A 88 2.73 14.77 10.81
C ILE A 88 3.34 14.12 9.56
N PHE A 89 3.81 12.88 9.68
CA PHE A 89 4.40 12.16 8.56
C PHE A 89 3.43 12.05 7.37
N TYR A 90 2.20 11.60 7.60
CA TYR A 90 1.23 11.44 6.50
C TYR A 90 0.74 12.78 5.94
N CYS A 91 0.62 13.83 6.76
CA CYS A 91 0.32 15.17 6.27
C CYS A 91 1.45 15.70 5.36
N ALA A 92 2.70 15.58 5.78
CA ALA A 92 3.86 15.97 4.98
C ALA A 92 3.96 15.17 3.68
N TRP A 93 3.76 13.86 3.77
CA TRP A 93 3.74 12.94 2.63
C TRP A 93 2.64 13.29 1.63
N ALA A 94 1.42 13.57 2.10
CA ALA A 94 0.31 13.97 1.24
C ALA A 94 0.56 15.32 0.56
N MET A 95 1.16 16.30 1.25
CA MET A 95 1.52 17.59 0.66
C MET A 95 2.61 17.43 -0.41
N ALA A 96 3.63 16.62 -0.14
CA ALA A 96 4.73 16.40 -1.08
C ALA A 96 4.27 15.67 -2.35
N LEU A 97 3.41 14.66 -2.21
CA LEU A 97 2.95 13.83 -3.33
C LEU A 97 1.65 14.30 -3.96
N GLY A 98 0.90 15.20 -3.31
CA GLY A 98 -0.42 15.67 -3.76
C GLY A 98 -0.44 16.18 -5.20
N PRO A 99 0.41 17.12 -5.61
CA PRO A 99 0.44 17.62 -6.98
C PRO A 99 0.76 16.52 -8.00
N PHE A 100 1.66 15.62 -7.65
CA PHE A 100 2.12 14.51 -8.46
C PHE A 100 1.00 13.45 -8.67
N ILE A 101 0.38 13.02 -7.58
CA ILE A 101 -0.76 12.09 -7.62
C ILE A 101 -1.95 12.74 -8.32
N GLY A 102 -2.19 14.03 -8.09
CA GLY A 102 -3.27 14.79 -8.71
C GLY A 102 -3.19 14.80 -10.23
N MET A 103 -1.99 14.96 -10.81
CA MET A 103 -1.79 14.85 -12.26
C MET A 103 -2.16 13.46 -12.81
N PHE A 104 -1.78 12.41 -12.11
CA PHE A 104 -2.13 11.04 -12.50
C PHE A 104 -3.64 10.81 -12.42
N ILE A 105 -4.27 11.21 -11.31
CA ILE A 105 -5.72 11.08 -11.10
C ILE A 105 -6.50 11.86 -12.15
N ALA A 106 -6.11 13.09 -12.45
CA ALA A 106 -6.76 13.90 -13.50
C ALA A 106 -6.74 13.16 -14.86
N LYS A 107 -5.65 12.46 -15.16
CA LYS A 107 -5.51 11.71 -16.41
C LYS A 107 -6.40 10.47 -16.48
N ILE A 108 -6.51 9.71 -15.40
CA ILE A 108 -7.31 8.46 -15.37
C ILE A 108 -8.81 8.73 -15.14
N SER A 109 -9.17 9.92 -14.67
CA SER A 109 -10.55 10.30 -14.33
C SER A 109 -11.31 10.94 -15.50
N LYS A 110 -10.78 10.84 -16.72
CA LYS A 110 -11.41 11.41 -17.91
C LYS A 110 -12.88 10.95 -18.05
N GLY A 111 -13.78 11.92 -18.23
CA GLY A 111 -15.22 11.67 -18.38
C GLY A 111 -16.00 11.55 -17.07
N ARG A 112 -15.35 11.75 -15.91
CA ARG A 112 -15.98 11.79 -14.59
C ARG A 112 -16.02 13.22 -14.04
N THR A 113 -17.02 13.49 -13.21
CA THR A 113 -17.07 14.75 -12.47
C THR A 113 -16.09 14.73 -11.29
N ILE A 114 -15.61 15.90 -10.88
CA ILE A 114 -14.69 16.04 -9.72
C ILE A 114 -15.33 15.40 -8.47
N ARG A 115 -16.65 15.58 -8.28
CA ARG A 115 -17.37 14.99 -7.15
C ARG A 115 -17.31 13.46 -7.17
N GLU A 116 -17.57 12.83 -8.31
CA GLU A 116 -17.49 11.37 -8.45
C GLU A 116 -16.07 10.85 -8.17
N VAL A 117 -15.06 11.58 -8.60
CA VAL A 117 -13.67 11.21 -8.34
C VAL A 117 -13.35 11.28 -6.85
N ILE A 118 -13.70 12.38 -6.18
CA ILE A 118 -13.45 12.56 -4.74
C ILE A 118 -14.19 11.49 -3.93
N PHE A 119 -15.51 11.34 -4.13
CA PHE A 119 -16.28 10.33 -3.39
C PHE A 119 -15.85 8.91 -3.71
N GLY A 120 -15.49 8.63 -4.97
CA GLY A 120 -14.97 7.32 -5.37
C GLY A 120 -13.64 7.00 -4.68
N MET A 121 -12.69 7.92 -4.66
CA MET A 121 -11.39 7.72 -4.02
C MET A 121 -11.51 7.57 -2.50
N MET A 122 -12.26 8.48 -1.86
CA MET A 122 -12.46 8.41 -0.41
C MET A 122 -13.25 7.17 -0.01
N GLY A 123 -14.38 6.89 -0.67
CA GLY A 123 -15.25 5.78 -0.32
C GLY A 123 -14.59 4.42 -0.55
N TRP A 124 -14.19 4.13 -1.78
CA TRP A 124 -13.59 2.83 -2.10
C TRP A 124 -12.21 2.64 -1.48
N GLY A 125 -11.41 3.71 -1.37
CA GLY A 125 -10.12 3.66 -0.70
C GLY A 125 -10.24 3.35 0.78
N SER A 126 -11.11 4.08 1.50
CA SER A 126 -11.36 3.84 2.93
C SER A 126 -11.95 2.47 3.19
N LEU A 127 -12.89 2.02 2.33
CA LEU A 127 -13.50 0.70 2.45
C LEU A 127 -12.46 -0.41 2.27
N GLY A 128 -11.59 -0.29 1.26
CA GLY A 128 -10.51 -1.25 1.04
C GLY A 128 -9.54 -1.33 2.23
N CYS A 129 -9.09 -0.17 2.73
CA CYS A 129 -8.23 -0.11 3.92
C CYS A 129 -8.94 -0.70 5.16
N SER A 130 -10.21 -0.34 5.38
CA SER A 130 -10.98 -0.84 6.52
C SER A 130 -11.12 -2.36 6.47
N LEU A 131 -11.43 -2.94 5.32
CA LEU A 131 -11.51 -4.40 5.16
C LEU A 131 -10.17 -5.07 5.47
N PHE A 132 -9.07 -4.51 4.99
CA PHE A 132 -7.75 -5.04 5.24
C PHE A 132 -7.42 -5.04 6.74
N PHE A 133 -7.62 -3.90 7.41
CA PHE A 133 -7.36 -3.78 8.84
C PHE A 133 -8.32 -4.60 9.71
N ILE A 134 -9.61 -4.64 9.37
CA ILE A 134 -10.59 -5.42 10.12
C ILE A 134 -10.27 -6.91 10.05
N VAL A 135 -9.93 -7.45 8.88
CA VAL A 135 -9.71 -8.88 8.75
C VAL A 135 -8.32 -9.28 9.24
N LEU A 136 -7.27 -8.69 8.67
CA LEU A 136 -5.89 -9.12 9.00
C LEU A 136 -5.44 -8.59 10.37
N GLY A 137 -5.83 -7.36 10.72
CA GLY A 137 -5.48 -6.77 12.00
C GLY A 137 -6.15 -7.51 13.17
N ASN A 138 -7.44 -7.82 13.06
CA ASN A 138 -8.13 -8.55 14.10
C ASN A 138 -7.72 -10.03 14.16
N TYR A 139 -7.33 -10.65 13.05
CA TYR A 139 -6.72 -11.96 13.08
C TYR A 139 -5.40 -11.96 13.88
N ALA A 140 -4.54 -11.00 13.64
CA ALA A 140 -3.29 -10.84 14.40
C ALA A 140 -3.55 -10.52 15.87
N LEU A 141 -4.57 -9.73 16.17
CA LEU A 141 -4.99 -9.40 17.53
C LEU A 141 -5.55 -10.64 18.28
N ASP A 142 -6.32 -11.47 17.60
CA ASP A 142 -6.82 -12.72 18.17
C ASP A 142 -5.67 -13.67 18.58
N LEU A 143 -4.65 -13.79 17.71
CA LEU A 143 -3.47 -14.60 18.03
C LEU A 143 -2.72 -14.11 19.27
N GLU A 144 -2.61 -12.80 19.47
CA GLU A 144 -2.01 -12.21 20.66
C GLU A 144 -2.86 -12.40 21.90
N LEU A 145 -4.17 -12.15 21.82
CA LEU A 145 -5.09 -12.21 22.96
C LEU A 145 -5.39 -13.64 23.43
N THR A 146 -5.28 -14.63 22.54
CA THR A 146 -5.45 -16.04 22.87
C THR A 146 -4.14 -16.74 23.26
N ASP A 147 -3.05 -15.98 23.40
CA ASP A 147 -1.71 -16.49 23.70
C ASP A 147 -1.22 -17.59 22.73
N GLN A 148 -1.82 -17.67 21.53
CA GLN A 148 -1.37 -18.62 20.51
C GLN A 148 -0.04 -18.19 19.86
N TYR A 149 0.16 -16.87 19.76
CA TYR A 149 1.38 -16.31 19.20
C TYR A 149 1.61 -14.88 19.69
N SER A 150 2.78 -14.61 20.25
CA SER A 150 3.14 -13.27 20.71
C SER A 150 3.59 -12.37 19.57
N VAL A 151 2.62 -11.70 18.92
CA VAL A 151 2.82 -10.80 17.79
C VAL A 151 3.66 -9.59 18.20
N VAL A 152 3.35 -8.99 19.36
CA VAL A 152 4.03 -7.79 19.87
C VAL A 152 5.51 -8.08 20.16
N ALA A 153 5.81 -9.21 20.80
CA ALA A 153 7.18 -9.61 21.07
C ALA A 153 7.97 -9.84 19.77
N HIS A 154 7.34 -10.47 18.78
CA HIS A 154 7.98 -10.74 17.49
C HIS A 154 8.25 -9.45 16.71
N VAL A 155 7.30 -8.51 16.69
CA VAL A 155 7.47 -7.20 16.05
C VAL A 155 8.65 -6.44 16.66
N ASN A 156 8.77 -6.46 18.00
CA ASN A 156 9.84 -5.76 18.70
C ASN A 156 11.22 -6.39 18.48
N GLN A 157 11.31 -7.70 18.29
CA GLN A 157 12.57 -8.42 18.14
C GLN A 157 13.06 -8.52 16.68
N LEU A 158 12.15 -8.81 15.75
CA LEU A 158 12.49 -9.16 14.37
C LEU A 158 11.85 -8.21 13.32
N GLY A 159 11.07 -7.24 13.79
CA GLY A 159 10.43 -6.23 12.96
C GLY A 159 9.11 -6.66 12.34
N GLN A 160 8.41 -5.67 11.80
CA GLN A 160 7.04 -5.83 11.28
C GLN A 160 6.94 -6.83 10.11
N SER A 161 7.89 -6.80 9.18
CA SER A 161 7.85 -7.67 7.99
C SER A 161 7.97 -9.16 8.36
N SER A 162 8.80 -9.47 9.34
CA SER A 162 8.97 -10.84 9.86
C SER A 162 7.71 -11.31 10.60
N ALA A 163 7.10 -10.43 11.40
CA ALA A 163 5.87 -10.73 12.12
C ALA A 163 4.70 -11.04 11.15
N ILE A 164 4.54 -10.25 10.08
CA ILE A 164 3.51 -10.51 9.07
C ILE A 164 3.70 -11.89 8.42
N ALA A 165 4.94 -12.24 8.07
CA ALA A 165 5.23 -13.54 7.49
C ALA A 165 4.89 -14.68 8.47
N ALA A 166 5.28 -14.56 9.74
CA ALA A 166 4.99 -15.55 10.77
C ALA A 166 3.48 -15.70 11.02
N ILE A 167 2.72 -14.60 11.08
CA ILE A 167 1.26 -14.64 11.26
C ILE A 167 0.58 -15.36 10.08
N VAL A 168 1.02 -15.12 8.84
CA VAL A 168 0.47 -15.80 7.65
C VAL A 168 0.85 -17.28 7.65
N GLU A 169 2.03 -17.64 8.16
CA GLU A 169 2.46 -19.03 8.25
C GLU A 169 1.63 -19.86 9.24
N LEU A 170 1.01 -19.23 10.23
CA LEU A 170 0.09 -19.90 11.16
C LEU A 170 -1.26 -20.27 10.54
N LEU A 171 -1.60 -19.71 9.38
CA LEU A 171 -2.81 -20.10 8.66
C LEU A 171 -2.67 -21.50 8.04
N PRO A 172 -3.77 -22.22 7.81
CA PRO A 172 -3.75 -23.47 7.04
C PRO A 172 -3.11 -23.22 5.67
N MET A 173 -2.18 -24.07 5.29
CA MET A 173 -1.37 -23.94 4.06
C MET A 173 -0.46 -22.70 4.08
N GLY A 174 0.04 -22.27 5.24
CA GLY A 174 0.79 -21.04 5.46
C GLY A 174 1.91 -20.78 4.44
N SER A 175 2.72 -21.78 4.11
CA SER A 175 3.80 -21.64 3.12
C SER A 175 3.27 -21.27 1.72
N LEU A 176 2.14 -21.83 1.31
CA LEU A 176 1.50 -21.48 0.02
C LEU A 176 0.91 -20.06 0.08
N LEU A 177 0.32 -19.69 1.19
CA LEU A 177 -0.21 -18.33 1.41
C LEU A 177 0.90 -17.27 1.45
N LEU A 178 2.07 -17.60 1.99
CA LEU A 178 3.24 -16.72 1.92
C LEU A 178 3.67 -16.45 0.48
N VAL A 179 3.74 -17.48 -0.35
CA VAL A 179 4.04 -17.31 -1.78
C VAL A 179 2.95 -16.47 -2.46
N PHE A 180 1.69 -16.73 -2.14
CA PHE A 180 0.57 -15.96 -2.67
C PHE A 180 0.62 -14.48 -2.25
N LEU A 181 0.91 -14.21 -0.98
CA LEU A 181 1.10 -12.85 -0.45
C LEU A 181 2.31 -12.16 -1.12
N ALA A 182 3.40 -12.88 -1.33
CA ALA A 182 4.56 -12.36 -2.05
C ALA A 182 4.22 -11.96 -3.49
N ILE A 183 3.43 -12.77 -4.20
CA ILE A 183 2.95 -12.44 -5.55
C ILE A 183 2.09 -11.17 -5.53
N ILE A 184 1.14 -11.05 -4.60
CA ILE A 184 0.32 -9.84 -4.42
C ILE A 184 1.24 -8.63 -4.18
N GLY A 185 2.21 -8.74 -3.28
CA GLY A 185 3.15 -7.67 -2.95
C GLY A 185 3.99 -7.22 -4.15
N VAL A 186 4.50 -8.17 -4.94
CA VAL A 186 5.26 -7.87 -6.16
C VAL A 186 4.40 -7.14 -7.20
N ILE A 187 3.17 -7.60 -7.44
CA ILE A 187 2.26 -6.96 -8.39
C ILE A 187 1.86 -5.56 -7.87
N PHE A 188 1.59 -5.43 -6.57
CA PHE A 188 1.28 -4.16 -5.94
C PHE A 188 2.41 -3.15 -6.10
N ALA A 189 3.65 -3.55 -5.78
CA ALA A 189 4.82 -2.71 -5.97
C ALA A 189 4.99 -2.31 -7.44
N ALA A 190 4.87 -3.26 -8.38
CA ALA A 190 4.97 -2.98 -9.80
C ALA A 190 3.95 -1.95 -10.27
N THR A 191 2.67 -2.05 -9.85
CA THR A 191 1.62 -1.08 -10.22
C THR A 191 1.85 0.30 -9.62
N THR A 192 2.38 0.37 -8.40
CA THR A 192 2.72 1.63 -7.73
C THR A 192 3.84 2.36 -8.45
N TYR A 193 4.94 1.67 -8.74
CA TYR A 193 6.09 2.24 -9.47
C TYR A 193 5.73 2.62 -10.91
N ASP A 194 4.88 1.83 -11.58
CA ASP A 194 4.43 2.13 -12.93
C ASP A 194 3.58 3.41 -12.96
N SER A 195 2.65 3.56 -12.03
CA SER A 195 1.84 4.78 -11.87
C SER A 195 2.71 6.01 -11.56
N ALA A 196 3.71 5.84 -10.70
CA ALA A 196 4.67 6.88 -10.35
C ALA A 196 5.54 7.27 -11.57
N SER A 197 6.06 6.31 -12.30
CA SER A 197 6.85 6.57 -13.51
C SER A 197 6.05 7.28 -14.58
N TYR A 198 4.76 6.92 -14.74
CA TYR A 198 3.84 7.60 -15.65
C TYR A 198 3.64 9.07 -15.28
N ALA A 199 3.38 9.35 -14.00
CA ALA A 199 3.16 10.71 -13.53
C ALA A 199 4.43 11.57 -13.66
N LEU A 200 5.63 11.02 -13.37
CA LEU A 200 6.91 11.70 -13.57
C LEU A 200 7.18 11.99 -15.06
N ALA A 201 6.90 11.04 -15.92
CA ALA A 201 7.02 11.23 -17.35
C ALA A 201 6.04 12.31 -17.87
N ALA A 202 4.82 12.33 -17.39
CA ALA A 202 3.83 13.35 -17.73
C ALA A 202 4.28 14.74 -17.26
N GLY A 203 4.76 14.87 -16.02
CA GLY A 203 5.28 16.12 -15.48
C GLY A 203 6.55 16.65 -16.17
N SER A 204 7.39 15.73 -16.70
CA SER A 204 8.60 16.08 -17.42
C SER A 204 8.35 16.43 -18.90
N THR A 205 7.14 16.22 -19.40
CA THR A 205 6.80 16.50 -20.81
C THR A 205 6.37 17.95 -20.99
N LYS A 206 7.08 18.71 -21.83
CA LYS A 206 6.94 20.16 -21.98
C LYS A 206 5.55 20.61 -22.46
N LYS A 207 4.87 19.81 -23.30
CA LYS A 207 3.50 20.02 -23.79
C LYS A 207 2.84 18.66 -23.93
N LEU A 208 1.99 18.28 -23.01
CA LEU A 208 1.20 17.05 -23.07
C LEU A 208 -0.27 17.44 -23.26
N GLN A 209 -0.86 17.06 -24.39
CA GLN A 209 -2.29 17.28 -24.61
C GLN A 209 -3.13 16.34 -23.72
N ALA A 210 -4.37 16.74 -23.44
CA ALA A 210 -5.25 15.98 -22.55
C ALA A 210 -5.47 14.52 -22.98
N ASN A 211 -5.31 14.23 -24.29
CA ASN A 211 -5.53 12.89 -24.87
C ASN A 211 -4.23 12.14 -25.19
N GLU A 212 -3.06 12.75 -24.98
CA GLU A 212 -1.78 12.16 -25.29
C GLU A 212 -1.16 11.47 -24.08
N GLU A 213 -0.48 10.35 -24.31
CA GLU A 213 0.37 9.71 -23.32
C GLU A 213 1.80 10.26 -23.43
N PRO A 214 2.55 10.34 -22.31
CA PRO A 214 3.96 10.69 -22.33
C PRO A 214 4.74 9.73 -23.24
N GLN A 215 5.81 10.22 -23.83
CA GLN A 215 6.67 9.40 -24.69
C GLN A 215 7.12 8.14 -23.98
N ARG A 216 7.03 7.00 -24.67
CA ARG A 216 7.37 5.68 -24.11
C ARG A 216 8.79 5.64 -23.51
N ASN A 217 9.77 6.22 -24.21
CA ASN A 217 11.16 6.24 -23.74
C ASN A 217 11.32 7.01 -22.43
N LEU A 218 10.57 8.11 -22.24
CA LEU A 218 10.59 8.89 -21.01
C LEU A 218 9.95 8.12 -19.85
N ARG A 219 8.90 7.36 -20.10
CA ARG A 219 8.27 6.48 -19.12
C ARG A 219 9.20 5.35 -18.69
N ILE A 220 9.89 4.70 -19.64
CA ILE A 220 10.89 3.66 -19.36
C ILE A 220 12.05 4.24 -18.57
N TYR A 221 12.54 5.42 -18.94
CA TYR A 221 13.60 6.12 -18.19
C TYR A 221 13.20 6.31 -16.73
N TRP A 222 12.03 6.87 -16.46
CA TRP A 222 11.55 7.07 -15.10
C TRP A 222 11.28 5.77 -14.36
N ALA A 223 10.79 4.73 -15.04
CA ALA A 223 10.58 3.41 -14.45
C ALA A 223 11.89 2.77 -13.97
N ILE A 224 12.94 2.85 -14.79
CA ILE A 224 14.29 2.38 -14.43
C ILE A 224 14.84 3.19 -13.27
N PHE A 225 14.74 4.52 -13.34
CA PHE A 225 15.24 5.41 -12.29
C PHE A 225 14.55 5.14 -10.93
N MET A 226 13.23 4.98 -10.93
CA MET A 226 12.45 4.62 -9.74
C MET A 226 12.77 3.23 -9.19
N GLY A 227 13.20 2.29 -10.02
CA GLY A 227 13.67 0.98 -9.58
C GLY A 227 15.11 0.99 -9.05
N LEU A 228 15.99 1.78 -9.67
CA LEU A 228 17.39 1.88 -9.27
C LEU A 228 17.57 2.58 -7.92
N LEU A 229 16.78 3.63 -7.63
CA LEU A 229 16.92 4.41 -6.42
C LEU A 229 16.69 3.58 -5.13
N PRO A 230 15.58 2.82 -4.98
CA PRO A 230 15.42 1.93 -3.83
C PRO A 230 16.47 0.81 -3.79
N SER A 231 16.91 0.33 -4.97
CA SER A 231 17.98 -0.70 -5.03
C SER A 231 19.30 -0.15 -4.48
N ALA A 232 19.67 1.08 -4.83
CA ALA A 232 20.85 1.74 -4.29
C ALA A 232 20.74 1.95 -2.77
N LEU A 233 19.57 2.33 -2.27
CA LEU A 233 19.31 2.50 -0.84
C LEU A 233 19.46 1.19 -0.06
N LEU A 234 19.07 0.06 -0.64
CA LEU A 234 19.28 -1.26 -0.02
C LEU A 234 20.76 -1.59 0.16
N PHE A 235 21.64 -1.09 -0.71
CA PHE A 235 23.08 -1.27 -0.56
C PHE A 235 23.72 -0.41 0.54
N ILE A 236 23.12 0.76 0.84
CA ILE A 236 23.69 1.75 1.79
C ILE A 236 23.22 1.47 3.23
N GLY A 237 22.34 0.51 3.47
CA GLY A 237 21.82 0.19 4.81
C GLY A 237 20.32 0.26 4.97
N GLY A 238 19.59 0.44 3.84
CA GLY A 238 18.13 0.40 3.81
C GLY A 238 17.45 1.67 4.33
N LEU A 239 16.17 1.52 4.69
CA LEU A 239 15.28 2.62 5.10
C LEU A 239 15.69 3.27 6.43
N GLU A 240 16.40 2.57 7.29
CA GLU A 240 16.88 3.07 8.58
C GLU A 240 17.81 4.27 8.41
N THR A 241 18.68 4.21 7.41
CA THR A 241 19.63 5.29 7.10
C THR A 241 18.91 6.57 6.60
N LEU A 242 17.76 6.43 5.96
CA LEU A 242 16.95 7.58 5.51
C LEU A 242 16.11 8.20 6.62
N LYS A 243 15.73 7.42 7.64
CA LYS A 243 14.98 7.94 8.79
C LYS A 243 15.85 8.73 9.76
N THR A 244 17.15 8.50 9.72
CA THR A 244 18.14 9.15 10.59
C THR A 244 18.85 10.34 9.93
N ALA A 245 18.64 10.60 8.65
CA ALA A 245 19.16 11.75 7.90
C ALA A 245 18.13 12.88 7.81
#